data_8412805498f89fe3ad40b666d6e21260
#
_entry.id   8412805498f89fe3ad40b666d6e21260
#
_cell.length_a   1.000
_cell.length_b   1.000
_cell.length_c   1.000
_cell.angle_alpha   90.00
_cell.angle_beta   90.00
_cell.angle_gamma   90.00
#
_symmetry.space_group_name_H-M   'P 1'
#
loop_
_entity.id
_entity.type
_entity.pdbx_description
1 polymer ?
#
loop_
_entity_poly.entity_id
_entity_poly.type
_entity_poly.pdbx_seq_one_letter_code
_entity_poly.pdbx_strand_id
1 'polypeptide(L)' 'MKFLSTFKISKGFDRWLQLVDDLQPYMDEYGYKMLFASTNDDETVVYDLGETDDPEKAMKMLSLPEVINMRKE' A
#
# COMPACT_ATOMS: atom_id res chain seq x y z
N MET A 1 10.84 10.70 -4.48
CA MET A 1 10.11 10.32 -5.71
C MET A 1 8.68 9.95 -5.36
N LYS A 2 7.74 10.54 -6.08
CA LYS A 2 6.31 10.28 -5.89
C LYS A 2 5.78 9.45 -7.03
N PHE A 3 4.80 8.58 -6.75
CA PHE A 3 4.18 7.75 -7.77
C PHE A 3 2.75 7.44 -7.40
N LEU A 4 1.94 7.22 -8.43
CA LEU A 4 0.55 6.82 -8.27
C LEU A 4 0.46 5.31 -8.46
N SER A 5 -0.31 4.67 -7.60
CA SER A 5 -0.55 3.23 -7.67
C SER A 5 -2.04 2.95 -7.68
N THR A 6 -2.39 1.83 -8.30
CA THR A 6 -3.78 1.38 -8.38
C THR A 6 -3.83 -0.07 -7.92
N PHE A 7 -4.75 -0.36 -7.00
CA PHE A 7 -4.90 -1.71 -6.46
C PHE A 7 -6.35 -2.15 -6.57
N LYS A 8 -6.56 -3.42 -6.91
CA LYS A 8 -7.89 -4.01 -6.84
C LYS A 8 -8.10 -4.58 -5.45
N ILE A 9 -9.27 -4.31 -4.87
CA ILE A 9 -9.62 -4.78 -3.54
C ILE A 9 -10.97 -5.48 -3.60
N SER A 10 -11.21 -6.40 -2.67
CA SER A 10 -12.44 -7.19 -2.64
C SER A 10 -13.19 -7.11 -1.32
N LYS A 11 -12.63 -6.47 -0.31
CA LYS A 11 -13.20 -6.43 1.03
C LYS A 11 -13.53 -5.02 1.52
N GLY A 12 -13.55 -4.06 0.61
CA GLY A 12 -13.89 -2.68 0.93
C GLY A 12 -12.70 -1.84 1.37
N PHE A 13 -12.91 -0.53 1.35
CA PHE A 13 -11.86 0.44 1.62
C PHE A 13 -11.39 0.40 3.08
N ASP A 14 -12.33 0.23 4.01
CA ASP A 14 -11.98 0.18 5.43
C ASP A 14 -11.02 -0.97 5.73
N ARG A 15 -11.23 -2.12 5.09
CA ARG A 15 -10.33 -3.26 5.26
C ARG A 15 -8.97 -2.98 4.66
N TRP A 16 -8.93 -2.29 3.52
CA TRP A 16 -7.68 -1.88 2.90
C TRP A 16 -6.90 -0.91 3.78
N LEU A 17 -7.61 0.04 4.40
CA LEU A 17 -6.97 0.99 5.32
C LEU A 17 -6.39 0.27 6.54
N GLN A 18 -7.07 -0.78 7.02
CA GLN A 18 -6.55 -1.60 8.11
C GLN A 18 -5.25 -2.30 7.68
N LEU A 19 -5.20 -2.80 6.45
CA LEU A 19 -4.00 -3.41 5.89
C LEU A 19 -2.84 -2.40 5.86
N VAL A 20 -3.11 -1.18 5.42
CA VAL A 20 -2.08 -0.13 5.39
C VAL A 20 -1.56 0.16 6.79
N ASP A 21 -2.45 0.21 7.78
CA ASP A 21 -2.07 0.43 9.17
C ASP A 21 -1.16 -0.71 9.66
N ASP A 22 -1.51 -1.95 9.32
CA ASP A 22 -0.70 -3.12 9.68
C ASP A 22 0.66 -3.12 9.01
N LEU A 23 0.76 -2.49 7.83
CA LEU A 23 2.02 -2.39 7.09
C LEU A 23 2.90 -1.22 7.52
N GLN A 24 2.39 -0.35 8.40
CA GLN A 24 3.11 0.87 8.79
C GLN A 24 4.54 0.62 9.27
N PRO A 25 4.82 -0.40 10.13
CA PRO A 25 6.19 -0.66 10.56
C PRO A 25 7.14 -0.96 9.40
N TYR A 26 6.64 -1.71 8.40
CA TYR A 26 7.44 -2.04 7.22
C TYR A 26 7.68 -0.81 6.37
N MET A 27 6.67 0.04 6.21
CA MET A 27 6.80 1.27 5.44
C MET A 27 7.82 2.20 6.08
N ASP A 28 7.80 2.33 7.40
CA ASP A 28 8.76 3.16 8.13
C ASP A 28 10.19 2.63 7.96
N GLU A 29 10.35 1.30 8.04
CA GLU A 29 11.66 0.68 7.90
C GLU A 29 12.24 0.82 6.49
N TYR A 30 11.38 0.74 5.48
CA TYR A 30 11.81 0.76 4.08
C TYR A 30 11.66 2.12 3.41
N GLY A 31 11.36 3.15 4.19
CA GLY A 31 11.36 4.52 3.68
C GLY A 31 10.24 4.83 2.70
N TYR A 32 9.10 4.16 2.84
CA TYR A 32 7.93 4.39 2.02
C TYR A 32 6.89 5.20 2.79
N LYS A 33 6.26 6.15 2.11
CA LYS A 33 5.25 7.00 2.72
C LYS A 33 4.01 7.06 1.82
N MET A 34 2.84 6.77 2.37
CA MET A 34 1.59 6.94 1.64
C MET A 34 1.05 8.33 1.96
N LEU A 35 0.92 9.16 0.93
CA LEU A 35 0.49 10.54 1.10
C LEU A 35 -1.02 10.70 0.98
N PHE A 36 -1.66 9.87 0.17
CA PHE A 36 -3.07 10.02 -0.13
C PHE A 36 -3.61 8.71 -0.68
N ALA A 37 -4.88 8.41 -0.38
CA ALA A 37 -5.57 7.25 -0.94
C ALA A 37 -7.05 7.55 -1.07
N SER A 38 -7.67 7.02 -2.13
CA SER A 38 -9.10 7.13 -2.35
C SER A 38 -9.59 5.90 -3.11
N THR A 39 -10.91 5.77 -3.22
CA THR A 39 -11.53 4.65 -3.94
C THR A 39 -12.52 5.15 -4.99
N ASN A 40 -12.89 4.22 -5.88
CA ASN A 40 -14.06 4.42 -6.73
C ASN A 40 -15.35 4.20 -5.89
N ASP A 41 -16.51 4.43 -6.49
CA ASP A 41 -17.80 4.36 -5.79
C ASP A 41 -18.09 2.97 -5.24
N ASP A 42 -17.69 1.93 -5.94
CA ASP A 42 -17.94 0.54 -5.55
C ASP A 42 -16.94 0.00 -4.52
N GLU A 43 -15.89 0.78 -4.20
CA GLU A 43 -14.80 0.36 -3.32
C GLU A 43 -14.13 -0.92 -3.80
N THR A 44 -13.96 -1.05 -5.10
CA THR A 44 -13.28 -2.20 -5.71
C THR A 44 -11.87 -1.86 -6.20
N VAL A 45 -11.55 -0.58 -6.30
CA VAL A 45 -10.25 -0.10 -6.75
C VAL A 45 -9.78 1.02 -5.83
N VAL A 46 -8.53 0.93 -5.40
CA VAL A 46 -7.89 1.98 -4.61
C VAL A 46 -6.87 2.71 -5.47
N TYR A 47 -6.89 4.02 -5.39
CA TYR A 47 -5.89 4.90 -6.02
C TYR A 47 -5.08 5.50 -4.89
N ASP A 48 -3.74 5.30 -4.89
CA ASP A 48 -2.92 5.91 -3.86
C ASP A 48 -1.75 6.69 -4.45
N LEU A 49 -1.32 7.69 -3.69
CA LEU A 49 -0.13 8.47 -4.00
C LEU A 49 0.91 8.17 -2.93
N GLY A 50 2.02 7.57 -3.36
CA GLY A 50 3.11 7.21 -2.46
C GLY A 50 4.37 8.01 -2.74
N GLU A 51 5.26 8.02 -1.77
CA GLU A 51 6.55 8.68 -1.88
C GLU A 51 7.64 7.81 -1.28
N THR A 52 8.79 7.73 -1.95
CA THR A 52 9.95 7.04 -1.42
C THR A 52 11.22 7.71 -1.97
N ASP A 53 12.27 7.71 -1.16
CA ASP A 53 13.59 8.18 -1.60
C ASP A 53 14.37 7.09 -2.32
N ASP A 54 13.95 5.83 -2.15
CA ASP A 54 14.64 4.68 -2.74
C ASP A 54 13.61 3.68 -3.28
N PRO A 55 13.28 3.76 -4.59
CA PRO A 55 12.31 2.85 -5.20
C PRO A 55 12.68 1.38 -5.07
N GLU A 56 13.97 1.03 -5.13
CA GLU A 56 14.40 -0.36 -5.00
C GLU A 56 14.09 -0.90 -3.61
N LYS A 57 14.29 -0.08 -2.59
CA LYS A 57 14.00 -0.45 -1.21
C LYS A 57 12.49 -0.65 -1.02
N ALA A 58 11.68 0.23 -1.60
CA ALA A 58 10.22 0.08 -1.55
C ALA A 58 9.76 -1.20 -2.23
N MET A 59 10.39 -1.55 -3.36
CA MET A 59 10.08 -2.80 -4.06
C MET A 59 10.44 -4.03 -3.22
N LYS A 60 11.55 -3.97 -2.49
CA LYS A 60 11.93 -5.05 -1.59
C LYS A 60 10.88 -5.26 -0.49
N MET A 61 10.34 -4.17 0.04
CA MET A 61 9.27 -4.25 1.03
C MET A 61 8.08 -5.04 0.47
N LEU A 62 7.68 -4.73 -0.76
CA LEU A 62 6.53 -5.39 -1.39
C LEU A 62 6.78 -6.86 -1.69
N SER A 63 8.03 -7.30 -1.74
CA SER A 63 8.37 -8.70 -2.00
C SER A 63 8.62 -9.52 -0.75
N LEU A 64 8.54 -8.93 0.44
CA LEU A 64 8.67 -9.67 1.69
C LEU A 64 7.52 -10.67 1.84
N PRO A 65 7.80 -11.92 2.27
CA PRO A 65 6.74 -12.94 2.41
C PRO A 65 5.60 -12.49 3.32
N GLU A 66 5.91 -11.85 4.44
CA GLU A 66 4.89 -11.38 5.38
C GLU A 66 4.03 -10.29 4.75
N VAL A 67 4.61 -9.41 3.95
CA VAL A 67 3.84 -8.36 3.26
C VAL A 67 2.95 -8.97 2.18
N ILE A 68 3.47 -9.93 1.43
CA ILE A 68 2.70 -10.64 0.41
C ILE A 68 1.49 -11.33 1.05
N ASN A 69 1.69 -11.99 2.18
CA ASN A 69 0.60 -12.67 2.89
C ASN A 69 -0.47 -11.69 3.37
N MET A 70 -0.07 -10.53 3.87
CA MET A 70 -1.01 -9.51 4.31
C MET A 70 -1.85 -8.97 3.16
N ARG A 71 -1.27 -8.87 1.96
CA ARG A 71 -1.95 -8.36 0.77
C ARG A 71 -2.86 -9.37 0.10
N LYS A 72 -2.76 -10.63 0.45
CA LYS A 72 -3.58 -11.69 -0.15
C LYS A 72 -5.02 -11.75 0.35
N GLU A 73 -5.39 -10.91 1.19
CA GLU A 73 -6.72 -10.85 1.82
C GLU A 73 -7.89 -10.90 0.87
#